data_f21ad9878d68196318a1fbe390ca0e00
#
_entry.id   f21ad9878d68196318a1fbe390ca0e00
#
_cell.length_a   1.000
_cell.length_b   1.000
_cell.length_c   1.000
_cell.angle_alpha   90.00
_cell.angle_beta   90.00
_cell.angle_gamma   90.00
#
_symmetry.space_group_name_H-M   'P 1'
#
loop_
_entity.id
_entity.type
_entity.pdbx_description
1 polymer ?
#
loop_
_entity_poly.entity_id
_entity_poly.type
_entity_poly.pdbx_seq_one_letter_code
_entity_poly.pdbx_strand_id
1 'polypeptide(L)'
;MTKILILQGGFNEEHEVSLNTSKEIVKAFKKLKIKFKTLTVDPITFENDIKKYSNDLICFNALHGPFGEDGKIQKILKKNKFKVTHSNQSSSSNCFNKIKSKEIIRKQNILTPKYDVIKIKDIDEKYLKSIKIKFGKFILKPASSGSSNGLVIIKSNRDLLLFINKLIKFKNSFKKNEKFLIEEYISGKELTVSVIKNQLNYMPLEVTEIVSLNKTYDYQAKYTKGFSKHFIPARITKEKHKQCLELSLKIHKIFKCNTLSRVDFILSNRENKIYFLEINSQPGMTKMSLLPEQATFNKIKFESIVYELINNSK
;
A
#
# COMPACT_ATOMS: atom_id res chain seq x y z
N MET A 1 -10.56 -18.18 25.32
CA MET A 1 -9.39 -17.30 25.00
C MET A 1 -9.18 -17.33 23.51
N THR A 2 -9.19 -16.17 22.84
CA THR A 2 -8.93 -16.05 21.41
C THR A 2 -7.52 -16.53 21.10
N LYS A 3 -7.37 -17.46 20.15
CA LYS A 3 -6.08 -17.98 19.70
C LYS A 3 -5.77 -17.39 18.32
N ILE A 4 -4.59 -16.86 18.14
CA ILE A 4 -4.16 -16.19 16.91
C ILE A 4 -3.07 -16.99 16.22
N LEU A 5 -3.13 -17.08 14.88
CA LEU A 5 -2.05 -17.53 14.03
C LEU A 5 -1.51 -16.34 13.23
N ILE A 6 -0.28 -15.91 13.53
CA ILE A 6 0.39 -14.84 12.78
C ILE A 6 0.98 -15.45 11.50
N LEU A 7 0.59 -14.91 10.37
CA LEU A 7 1.13 -15.26 9.06
C LEU A 7 2.23 -14.26 8.68
N GLN A 8 3.48 -14.72 8.55
CA GLN A 8 4.66 -13.87 8.33
C GLN A 8 5.55 -14.41 7.21
N GLY A 9 6.52 -13.63 6.74
CA GLY A 9 7.50 -14.03 5.73
C GLY A 9 7.03 -13.78 4.30
N GLY A 10 6.78 -14.83 3.52
CA GLY A 10 6.52 -14.75 2.08
C GLY A 10 7.82 -14.79 1.25
N PHE A 11 7.70 -14.94 -0.08
CA PHE A 11 8.84 -15.06 -1.01
C PHE A 11 8.99 -13.84 -1.92
N ASN A 12 8.81 -12.64 -1.37
CA ASN A 12 9.00 -11.41 -2.11
C ASN A 12 10.01 -10.51 -1.42
N GLU A 13 10.30 -9.37 -2.04
CA GLU A 13 11.28 -8.39 -1.53
C GLU A 13 10.89 -7.78 -0.17
N GLU A 14 9.63 -7.95 0.25
CA GLU A 14 9.10 -7.44 1.52
C GLU A 14 9.10 -8.51 2.64
N HIS A 15 9.82 -9.64 2.45
CA HIS A 15 9.96 -10.70 3.46
C HIS A 15 10.41 -10.14 4.82
N GLU A 16 11.49 -9.39 4.84
CA GLU A 16 12.03 -8.80 6.07
C GLU A 16 11.07 -7.77 6.70
N VAL A 17 10.33 -7.03 5.88
CA VAL A 17 9.29 -6.10 6.36
C VAL A 17 8.19 -6.87 7.07
N SER A 18 7.79 -8.02 6.52
CA SER A 18 6.80 -8.93 7.11
C SER A 18 7.27 -9.47 8.45
N LEU A 19 8.50 -9.95 8.54
CA LEU A 19 9.08 -10.44 9.80
C LEU A 19 9.17 -9.31 10.86
N ASN A 20 9.53 -8.11 10.46
CA ASN A 20 9.59 -6.96 11.36
C ASN A 20 8.19 -6.52 11.82
N THR A 21 7.18 -6.53 10.94
CA THR A 21 5.79 -6.32 11.30
C THR A 21 5.34 -7.38 12.32
N SER A 22 5.61 -8.65 12.07
CA SER A 22 5.30 -9.74 13.00
C SER A 22 5.93 -9.54 14.38
N LYS A 23 7.20 -9.12 14.44
CA LYS A 23 7.87 -8.81 15.72
C LYS A 23 7.13 -7.75 16.53
N GLU A 24 6.65 -6.68 15.90
CA GLU A 24 5.89 -5.63 16.61
C GLU A 24 4.50 -6.14 17.06
N ILE A 25 3.82 -6.95 16.22
CA ILE A 25 2.56 -7.61 16.59
C ILE A 25 2.76 -8.54 17.78
N VAL A 26 3.81 -9.34 17.80
CA VAL A 26 4.14 -10.23 18.94
C VAL A 26 4.34 -9.43 20.23
N LYS A 27 5.00 -8.27 20.17
CA LYS A 27 5.14 -7.39 21.34
C LYS A 27 3.77 -6.90 21.84
N ALA A 28 2.90 -6.50 20.93
CA ALA A 28 1.53 -6.08 21.27
C ALA A 28 0.73 -7.23 21.89
N PHE A 29 0.82 -8.45 21.34
CA PHE A 29 0.12 -9.62 21.88
C PHE A 29 0.59 -9.99 23.29
N LYS A 30 1.91 -9.91 23.55
CA LYS A 30 2.46 -10.13 24.90
C LYS A 30 1.88 -9.14 25.91
N LYS A 31 1.81 -7.84 25.56
CA LYS A 31 1.21 -6.81 26.41
C LYS A 31 -0.31 -7.04 26.64
N LEU A 32 -1.01 -7.46 25.59
CA LEU A 32 -2.45 -7.77 25.64
C LEU A 32 -2.77 -9.16 26.22
N LYS A 33 -1.75 -9.95 26.61
CA LYS A 33 -1.88 -11.32 27.10
C LYS A 33 -2.64 -12.25 26.14
N ILE A 34 -2.51 -12.02 24.82
CA ILE A 34 -3.13 -12.82 23.76
C ILE A 34 -2.23 -14.02 23.43
N LYS A 35 -2.81 -15.24 23.39
CA LYS A 35 -2.10 -16.45 22.97
C LYS A 35 -2.00 -16.50 21.44
N PHE A 36 -0.82 -16.81 20.94
CA PHE A 36 -0.57 -16.88 19.49
C PHE A 36 0.40 -18.00 19.10
N LYS A 37 0.36 -18.35 17.82
CA LYS A 37 1.37 -19.13 17.10
C LYS A 37 1.83 -18.31 15.89
N THR A 38 2.96 -18.68 15.30
CA THR A 38 3.45 -18.08 14.06
C THR A 38 3.56 -19.14 12.97
N LEU A 39 3.28 -18.75 11.74
CA LEU A 39 3.51 -19.55 10.53
C LEU A 39 4.29 -18.70 9.54
N THR A 40 5.50 -19.13 9.19
CA THR A 40 6.25 -18.55 8.07
C THR A 40 5.65 -19.09 6.78
N VAL A 41 5.11 -18.21 5.96
CA VAL A 41 4.32 -18.55 4.79
C VAL A 41 5.21 -18.75 3.58
N ASP A 42 5.10 -19.94 3.00
CA ASP A 42 5.51 -20.23 1.63
C ASP A 42 4.26 -20.14 0.73
N PRO A 43 4.17 -19.18 -0.22
CA PRO A 43 3.02 -19.05 -1.10
C PRO A 43 2.70 -20.31 -1.92
N ILE A 44 3.68 -21.19 -2.16
CA ILE A 44 3.51 -22.42 -2.95
C ILE A 44 2.82 -23.49 -2.12
N THR A 45 3.21 -23.66 -0.86
CA THR A 45 2.70 -24.74 0.01
C THR A 45 1.60 -24.29 0.96
N PHE A 46 1.36 -22.99 1.07
CA PHE A 46 0.48 -22.39 2.08
C PHE A 46 -0.91 -23.04 2.19
N GLU A 47 -1.56 -23.40 1.05
CA GLU A 47 -2.89 -24.02 1.09
C GLU A 47 -2.89 -25.39 1.78
N ASN A 48 -1.77 -26.09 1.75
CA ASN A 48 -1.60 -27.36 2.48
C ASN A 48 -1.17 -27.12 3.93
N ASP A 49 -0.30 -26.14 4.15
CA ASP A 49 0.22 -25.85 5.47
C ASP A 49 -0.85 -25.31 6.41
N ILE A 50 -1.76 -24.46 5.92
CA ILE A 50 -2.83 -23.89 6.75
C ILE A 50 -3.82 -24.96 7.22
N LYS A 51 -4.03 -26.04 6.46
CA LYS A 51 -4.91 -27.14 6.85
C LYS A 51 -4.41 -27.94 8.07
N LYS A 52 -3.15 -27.80 8.45
CA LYS A 52 -2.57 -28.41 9.68
C LYS A 52 -3.01 -27.66 10.94
N TYR A 53 -3.68 -26.52 10.80
CA TYR A 53 -4.16 -25.70 11.91
C TYR A 53 -5.69 -25.78 12.04
N SER A 54 -6.19 -25.63 13.26
CA SER A 54 -7.63 -25.51 13.49
C SER A 54 -8.17 -24.18 12.99
N ASN A 55 -9.33 -24.17 12.34
CA ASN A 55 -9.97 -22.99 11.77
C ASN A 55 -10.70 -22.11 12.81
N ASP A 56 -10.69 -22.49 14.09
CA ASP A 56 -11.08 -21.63 15.21
C ASP A 56 -10.02 -20.53 15.48
N LEU A 57 -8.81 -20.66 14.93
CA LEU A 57 -7.79 -19.64 14.99
C LEU A 57 -8.14 -18.45 14.08
N ILE A 58 -7.87 -17.25 14.58
CA ILE A 58 -7.87 -16.03 13.75
C ILE A 58 -6.50 -15.90 13.10
N CYS A 59 -6.45 -15.82 11.78
CA CYS A 59 -5.22 -15.55 11.04
C CYS A 59 -4.92 -14.04 11.06
N PHE A 60 -3.86 -13.66 11.76
CA PHE A 60 -3.34 -12.29 11.68
C PHE A 60 -2.38 -12.18 10.50
N ASN A 61 -2.80 -11.50 9.44
CA ASN A 61 -1.98 -11.34 8.24
C ASN A 61 -0.93 -10.24 8.46
N ALA A 62 0.33 -10.64 8.66
CA ALA A 62 1.49 -9.76 8.77
C ALA A 62 2.38 -9.79 7.50
N LEU A 63 1.90 -10.42 6.41
CA LEU A 63 2.60 -10.43 5.13
C LEU A 63 2.54 -9.05 4.46
N HIS A 64 3.48 -8.78 3.56
CA HIS A 64 3.51 -7.59 2.72
C HIS A 64 3.71 -7.95 1.26
N GLY A 65 3.21 -7.07 0.37
CA GLY A 65 3.32 -7.21 -1.07
C GLY A 65 2.46 -8.33 -1.67
N PRO A 66 2.89 -8.88 -2.83
CA PRO A 66 2.19 -9.96 -3.51
C PRO A 66 1.91 -11.14 -2.59
N PHE A 67 0.79 -11.83 -2.81
CA PHE A 67 0.22 -12.89 -2.01
C PHE A 67 -0.41 -12.41 -0.68
N GLY A 68 0.25 -11.54 0.07
CA GLY A 68 -0.26 -11.01 1.35
C GLY A 68 -1.36 -9.96 1.17
N GLU A 69 -1.17 -9.03 0.22
CA GLU A 69 -2.01 -7.85 0.02
C GLU A 69 -2.91 -7.90 -1.22
N ASP A 70 -2.69 -8.87 -2.14
CA ASP A 70 -3.37 -8.93 -3.44
C ASP A 70 -4.69 -9.72 -3.45
N GLY A 71 -5.13 -10.21 -2.30
CA GLY A 71 -6.35 -10.99 -2.13
C GLY A 71 -6.17 -12.51 -2.22
N LYS A 72 -4.98 -13.02 -2.58
CA LYS A 72 -4.77 -14.47 -2.74
C LYS A 72 -4.82 -15.21 -1.41
N ILE A 73 -4.11 -14.74 -0.39
CA ILE A 73 -4.12 -15.38 0.92
C ILE A 73 -5.51 -15.31 1.55
N GLN A 74 -6.23 -14.19 1.39
CA GLN A 74 -7.60 -14.03 1.87
C GLN A 74 -8.55 -15.03 1.21
N LYS A 75 -8.36 -15.32 -0.10
CA LYS A 75 -9.12 -16.34 -0.83
C LYS A 75 -8.90 -17.75 -0.24
N ILE A 76 -7.63 -18.11 0.00
CA ILE A 76 -7.27 -19.43 0.56
C ILE A 76 -7.82 -19.58 1.98
N LEU A 77 -7.66 -18.57 2.83
CA LEU A 77 -8.16 -18.58 4.20
C LEU A 77 -9.68 -18.70 4.25
N LYS A 78 -10.40 -17.93 3.42
CA LYS A 78 -11.86 -18.03 3.32
C LYS A 78 -12.32 -19.41 2.85
N LYS A 79 -11.66 -20.00 1.84
CA LYS A 79 -11.96 -21.38 1.36
C LYS A 79 -11.83 -22.40 2.48
N ASN A 80 -10.84 -22.22 3.36
CA ASN A 80 -10.59 -23.10 4.50
C ASN A 80 -11.29 -22.64 5.80
N LYS A 81 -12.26 -21.71 5.72
CA LYS A 81 -13.12 -21.23 6.82
C LYS A 81 -12.37 -20.53 7.97
N PHE A 82 -11.16 -20.01 7.71
CA PHE A 82 -10.45 -19.19 8.69
C PHE A 82 -10.94 -17.75 8.67
N LYS A 83 -11.03 -17.15 9.85
CA LYS A 83 -11.15 -15.70 9.99
C LYS A 83 -9.79 -15.07 9.74
N VAL A 84 -9.80 -13.91 9.06
CA VAL A 84 -8.57 -13.16 8.76
C VAL A 84 -8.72 -11.70 9.16
N THR A 85 -7.64 -11.11 9.67
CA THR A 85 -7.58 -9.67 9.94
C THR A 85 -7.46 -8.87 8.63
N HIS A 86 -7.64 -7.53 8.72
CA HIS A 86 -7.59 -6.62 7.58
C HIS A 86 -8.77 -6.79 6.61
N SER A 87 -8.58 -6.36 5.38
CA SER A 87 -9.63 -6.34 4.36
C SER A 87 -9.85 -7.72 3.73
N ASN A 88 -11.03 -7.94 3.18
CA ASN A 88 -11.38 -9.18 2.48
C ASN A 88 -10.68 -9.27 1.10
N GLN A 89 -10.84 -10.42 0.43
CA GLN A 89 -10.23 -10.70 -0.88
C GLN A 89 -10.49 -9.60 -1.93
N SER A 90 -11.74 -9.17 -2.08
CA SER A 90 -12.12 -8.19 -3.11
C SER A 90 -11.52 -6.82 -2.82
N SER A 91 -11.64 -6.35 -1.58
CA SER A 91 -11.05 -5.07 -1.16
C SER A 91 -9.54 -5.08 -1.33
N SER A 92 -8.84 -6.11 -0.83
CA SER A 92 -7.39 -6.26 -0.97
C SER A 92 -6.96 -6.25 -2.43
N SER A 93 -7.60 -7.07 -3.28
CA SER A 93 -7.29 -7.12 -4.72
C SER A 93 -7.52 -5.78 -5.44
N ASN A 94 -8.60 -5.06 -5.11
CA ASN A 94 -8.90 -3.76 -5.71
C ASN A 94 -7.93 -2.67 -5.25
N CYS A 95 -7.52 -2.69 -4.00
CA CYS A 95 -6.53 -1.76 -3.46
C CYS A 95 -5.15 -2.00 -4.08
N PHE A 96 -4.70 -3.25 -4.15
CA PHE A 96 -3.37 -3.62 -4.60
C PHE A 96 -3.16 -3.37 -6.10
N ASN A 97 -4.20 -3.56 -6.92
CA ASN A 97 -4.14 -3.34 -8.36
C ASN A 97 -4.39 -1.87 -8.70
N LYS A 98 -3.32 -1.14 -9.06
CA LYS A 98 -3.36 0.31 -9.33
C LYS A 98 -4.29 0.70 -10.48
N ILE A 99 -4.45 -0.17 -11.49
CA ILE A 99 -5.39 0.08 -12.61
C ILE A 99 -6.82 0.03 -12.08
N LYS A 100 -7.19 -1.05 -11.39
CA LYS A 100 -8.53 -1.20 -10.81
C LYS A 100 -8.84 -0.09 -9.80
N SER A 101 -7.86 0.24 -8.94
CA SER A 101 -8.07 1.30 -7.96
C SER A 101 -8.38 2.64 -8.62
N LYS A 102 -7.67 3.01 -9.68
CA LYS A 102 -7.92 4.24 -10.43
C LYS A 102 -9.24 4.23 -11.22
N GLU A 103 -9.61 3.09 -11.78
CA GLU A 103 -10.93 2.94 -12.43
C GLU A 103 -12.07 3.15 -11.43
N ILE A 104 -11.97 2.58 -10.22
CA ILE A 104 -12.95 2.77 -9.14
C ILE A 104 -13.03 4.25 -8.73
N ILE A 105 -11.88 4.89 -8.52
CA ILE A 105 -11.78 6.29 -8.09
C ILE A 105 -12.34 7.25 -9.15
N ARG A 106 -12.05 7.03 -10.43
CA ARG A 106 -12.59 7.86 -11.53
C ARG A 106 -14.13 7.80 -11.61
N LYS A 107 -14.72 6.61 -11.39
CA LYS A 107 -16.20 6.45 -11.35
C LYS A 107 -16.84 7.23 -10.20
N GLN A 108 -16.09 7.64 -9.21
CA GLN A 108 -16.53 8.43 -8.06
C GLN A 108 -16.20 9.93 -8.17
N ASN A 109 -15.76 10.38 -9.36
CA ASN A 109 -15.35 11.75 -9.64
C ASN A 109 -14.24 12.28 -8.69
N ILE A 110 -13.37 11.38 -8.21
CA ILE A 110 -12.19 11.74 -7.43
C ILE A 110 -11.01 11.90 -8.39
N LEU A 111 -10.26 12.99 -8.25
CA LEU A 111 -9.12 13.28 -9.12
C LEU A 111 -8.00 12.25 -8.91
N THR A 112 -7.44 11.80 -10.01
CA THR A 112 -6.23 10.97 -10.07
C THR A 112 -5.43 11.40 -11.30
N PRO A 113 -4.08 11.30 -11.31
CA PRO A 113 -3.28 11.64 -12.49
C PRO A 113 -3.82 10.97 -13.74
N LYS A 114 -3.76 11.64 -14.90
CA LYS A 114 -4.05 11.03 -16.18
C LYS A 114 -3.13 9.85 -16.40
N TYR A 115 -3.63 8.77 -17.00
CA TYR A 115 -2.83 7.57 -17.16
C TYR A 115 -3.20 6.78 -18.42
N ASP A 116 -2.26 5.97 -18.86
CA ASP A 116 -2.40 4.92 -19.86
C ASP A 116 -2.01 3.57 -19.25
N VAL A 117 -2.49 2.48 -19.86
CA VAL A 117 -2.19 1.11 -19.46
C VAL A 117 -1.58 0.37 -20.65
N ILE A 118 -0.44 -0.29 -20.42
CA ILE A 118 0.28 -1.05 -21.44
C ILE A 118 0.84 -2.35 -20.86
N LYS A 119 1.04 -3.37 -21.68
CA LYS A 119 1.82 -4.54 -21.29
C LYS A 119 3.31 -4.26 -21.45
N ILE A 120 4.15 -4.78 -20.56
CA ILE A 120 5.61 -4.54 -20.60
C ILE A 120 6.24 -4.91 -21.94
N LYS A 121 5.76 -5.97 -22.58
CA LYS A 121 6.26 -6.41 -23.90
C LYS A 121 6.05 -5.37 -25.00
N ASP A 122 4.98 -4.57 -24.89
CA ASP A 122 4.55 -3.60 -25.90
C ASP A 122 5.19 -2.21 -25.69
N ILE A 123 5.98 -2.03 -24.62
CA ILE A 123 6.74 -0.81 -24.39
C ILE A 123 7.97 -0.81 -25.29
N ASP A 124 8.03 0.15 -26.19
CA ASP A 124 9.18 0.41 -27.04
C ASP A 124 9.57 1.90 -27.02
N GLU A 125 10.63 2.25 -27.72
CA GLU A 125 11.13 3.63 -27.80
C GLU A 125 10.09 4.57 -28.43
N LYS A 126 9.40 4.15 -29.50
CA LYS A 126 8.38 4.91 -30.20
C LYS A 126 7.22 5.25 -29.26
N TYR A 127 6.75 4.25 -28.51
CA TYR A 127 5.71 4.43 -27.51
C TYR A 127 6.15 5.40 -26.40
N LEU A 128 7.34 5.23 -25.82
CA LEU A 128 7.85 6.11 -24.78
C LEU A 128 7.99 7.57 -25.25
N LYS A 129 8.43 7.80 -26.49
CA LYS A 129 8.46 9.13 -27.10
C LYS A 129 7.07 9.73 -27.27
N SER A 130 6.07 8.95 -27.68
CA SER A 130 4.67 9.40 -27.78
C SER A 130 4.09 9.79 -26.41
N ILE A 131 4.37 9.00 -25.37
CA ILE A 131 3.99 9.33 -24.01
C ILE A 131 4.67 10.61 -23.51
N LYS A 132 5.94 10.82 -23.89
CA LYS A 132 6.66 12.06 -23.55
C LYS A 132 6.01 13.28 -24.18
N ILE A 133 5.52 13.17 -25.40
CA ILE A 133 4.76 14.23 -26.07
C ILE A 133 3.42 14.45 -25.35
N LYS A 134 2.71 13.37 -25.01
CA LYS A 134 1.37 13.41 -24.38
C LYS A 134 1.37 14.01 -22.98
N PHE A 135 2.29 13.60 -22.11
CA PHE A 135 2.31 13.95 -20.69
C PHE A 135 3.44 14.93 -20.29
N GLY A 136 4.42 15.13 -21.14
CA GLY A 136 5.63 15.91 -20.83
C GLY A 136 6.53 15.19 -19.82
N LYS A 137 6.08 15.06 -18.56
CA LYS A 137 6.73 14.29 -17.49
C LYS A 137 5.80 13.15 -17.10
N PHE A 138 6.36 11.96 -16.86
CA PHE A 138 5.53 10.79 -16.54
C PHE A 138 6.22 9.80 -15.60
N ILE A 139 5.41 8.93 -15.02
CA ILE A 139 5.83 7.82 -14.16
C ILE A 139 5.37 6.52 -14.81
N LEU A 140 6.28 5.56 -14.91
CA LEU A 140 6.00 4.19 -15.31
C LEU A 140 6.11 3.30 -14.07
N LYS A 141 5.08 2.46 -13.80
CA LYS A 141 5.07 1.55 -12.65
C LYS A 141 4.26 0.29 -12.93
N PRO A 142 4.63 -0.89 -12.37
CA PRO A 142 3.82 -2.09 -12.48
C PRO A 142 2.43 -1.88 -11.87
N ALA A 143 1.41 -2.49 -12.48
CA ALA A 143 0.03 -2.37 -12.00
C ALA A 143 -0.21 -3.01 -10.63
N SER A 144 0.55 -4.06 -10.30
CA SER A 144 0.38 -4.87 -9.08
C SER A 144 1.74 -5.13 -8.42
N SER A 145 2.33 -4.09 -7.85
CA SER A 145 3.60 -4.15 -7.13
C SER A 145 3.54 -3.29 -5.87
N GLY A 146 4.21 -3.74 -4.81
CA GLY A 146 4.43 -2.99 -3.59
C GLY A 146 5.74 -2.19 -3.61
N SER A 147 5.99 -1.43 -2.55
CA SER A 147 7.28 -0.80 -2.21
C SER A 147 8.01 -0.06 -3.34
N SER A 148 7.26 0.53 -4.30
CA SER A 148 7.82 1.27 -5.46
C SER A 148 8.74 0.43 -6.36
N ASN A 149 8.66 -0.90 -6.28
CA ASN A 149 9.43 -1.77 -7.15
C ASN A 149 9.02 -1.60 -8.63
N GLY A 150 10.02 -1.44 -9.51
CA GLY A 150 9.80 -1.22 -10.94
C GLY A 150 9.28 0.18 -11.30
N LEU A 151 9.31 1.14 -10.37
CA LEU A 151 8.92 2.52 -10.61
C LEU A 151 10.03 3.27 -11.34
N VAL A 152 9.67 3.92 -12.46
CA VAL A 152 10.57 4.77 -13.26
C VAL A 152 9.93 6.14 -13.42
N ILE A 153 10.70 7.20 -13.16
CA ILE A 153 10.26 8.59 -13.31
C ILE A 153 11.03 9.26 -14.44
N ILE A 154 10.32 9.82 -15.41
CA ILE A 154 10.85 10.53 -16.57
C ILE A 154 10.45 12.00 -16.46
N LYS A 155 11.38 12.86 -16.04
CA LYS A 155 11.17 14.31 -15.91
C LYS A 155 11.78 15.11 -17.06
N SER A 156 12.79 14.56 -17.74
CA SER A 156 13.54 15.23 -18.82
C SER A 156 13.76 14.30 -20.02
N ASN A 157 14.22 14.85 -21.14
CA ASN A 157 14.64 14.07 -22.29
C ASN A 157 15.87 13.21 -21.96
N ARG A 158 16.75 13.68 -21.09
CA ARG A 158 17.90 12.91 -20.59
C ARG A 158 17.45 11.65 -19.85
N ASP A 159 16.45 11.78 -18.96
CA ASP A 159 15.90 10.62 -18.22
C ASP A 159 15.31 9.60 -19.21
N LEU A 160 14.59 10.09 -20.23
CA LEU A 160 13.99 9.24 -21.26
C LEU A 160 15.07 8.45 -22.02
N LEU A 161 16.12 9.10 -22.50
CA LEU A 161 17.22 8.44 -23.22
C LEU A 161 17.93 7.41 -22.33
N LEU A 162 18.22 7.77 -21.08
CA LEU A 162 18.85 6.85 -20.13
C LEU A 162 17.98 5.62 -19.86
N PHE A 163 16.65 5.79 -19.84
CA PHE A 163 15.73 4.68 -19.66
C PHE A 163 15.63 3.81 -20.91
N ILE A 164 15.55 4.41 -22.11
CA ILE A 164 15.54 3.69 -23.39
C ILE A 164 16.76 2.77 -23.49
N ASN A 165 17.95 3.25 -23.15
CA ASN A 165 19.17 2.45 -23.17
C ASN A 165 19.13 1.23 -22.22
N LYS A 166 18.28 1.27 -21.18
CA LYS A 166 18.11 0.18 -20.20
C LYS A 166 16.83 -0.60 -20.42
N LEU A 167 16.03 -0.25 -21.45
CA LEU A 167 14.66 -0.78 -21.63
C LEU A 167 14.63 -2.30 -21.76
N ILE A 168 15.53 -2.91 -22.49
CA ILE A 168 15.60 -4.36 -22.67
C ILE A 168 15.84 -5.05 -21.33
N LYS A 169 16.85 -4.61 -20.58
CA LYS A 169 17.14 -5.14 -19.23
C LYS A 169 15.95 -4.96 -18.29
N PHE A 170 15.31 -3.79 -18.32
CA PHE A 170 14.12 -3.50 -17.52
C PHE A 170 12.97 -4.45 -17.88
N LYS A 171 12.68 -4.65 -19.16
CA LYS A 171 11.61 -5.56 -19.63
C LYS A 171 11.85 -7.00 -19.16
N ASN A 172 13.09 -7.47 -19.17
CA ASN A 172 13.46 -8.83 -18.76
C ASN A 172 13.29 -9.08 -17.25
N SER A 173 13.15 -8.04 -16.44
CA SER A 173 12.87 -8.17 -14.99
C SER A 173 11.40 -8.46 -14.69
N PHE A 174 10.52 -8.50 -15.70
CA PHE A 174 9.09 -8.68 -15.51
C PHE A 174 8.53 -9.78 -16.40
N LYS A 175 7.36 -10.32 -16.02
CA LYS A 175 6.65 -11.28 -16.85
C LYS A 175 6.16 -10.61 -18.13
N LYS A 176 6.33 -11.27 -19.29
CA LYS A 176 6.06 -10.74 -20.64
C LYS A 176 4.70 -10.03 -20.80
N ASN A 177 3.68 -10.49 -20.11
CA ASN A 177 2.32 -9.92 -20.17
C ASN A 177 1.96 -9.05 -18.98
N GLU A 178 2.94 -8.68 -18.13
CA GLU A 178 2.69 -7.81 -16.97
C GLU A 178 2.21 -6.44 -17.43
N LYS A 179 1.16 -5.94 -16.76
CA LYS A 179 0.58 -4.64 -17.06
C LYS A 179 1.31 -3.56 -16.29
N PHE A 180 1.57 -2.47 -16.97
CA PHE A 180 2.14 -1.25 -16.43
C PHE A 180 1.14 -0.10 -16.54
N LEU A 181 1.19 0.77 -15.55
CA LEU A 181 0.51 2.04 -15.51
C LEU A 181 1.52 3.13 -15.85
N ILE A 182 1.17 3.99 -16.80
CA ILE A 182 1.95 5.18 -17.13
C ILE A 182 1.11 6.40 -16.80
N GLU A 183 1.60 7.22 -15.89
CA GLU A 183 0.88 8.37 -15.36
C GLU A 183 1.60 9.68 -15.64
N GLU A 184 0.86 10.75 -15.88
CA GLU A 184 1.43 12.10 -15.82
C GLU A 184 2.08 12.34 -14.45
N TYR A 185 3.26 12.95 -14.46
CA TYR A 185 3.95 13.32 -13.22
C TYR A 185 3.36 14.62 -12.67
N ILE A 186 2.70 14.55 -11.53
CA ILE A 186 2.24 15.71 -10.79
C ILE A 186 3.36 16.19 -9.86
N SER A 187 3.81 17.43 -10.05
CA SER A 187 4.73 18.06 -9.09
C SER A 187 3.94 18.61 -7.91
N GLY A 188 4.30 18.21 -6.71
CA GLY A 188 3.54 18.60 -5.52
C GLY A 188 4.06 18.00 -4.23
N LYS A 189 3.28 18.15 -3.16
CA LYS A 189 3.54 17.55 -1.86
C LYS A 189 2.90 16.16 -1.79
N GLU A 190 3.70 15.16 -1.45
CA GLU A 190 3.17 13.83 -1.15
C GLU A 190 2.53 13.84 0.24
N LEU A 191 1.27 13.42 0.30
CA LEU A 191 0.47 13.38 1.52
C LEU A 191 -0.07 11.96 1.71
N THR A 192 -0.15 11.55 2.97
CA THR A 192 -0.72 10.25 3.32
C THR A 192 -1.61 10.37 4.55
N VAL A 193 -2.69 9.60 4.55
CA VAL A 193 -3.66 9.54 5.65
C VAL A 193 -4.05 8.09 5.90
N SER A 194 -3.80 7.60 7.09
CA SER A 194 -4.37 6.32 7.52
C SER A 194 -5.78 6.51 8.06
N VAL A 195 -6.64 5.57 7.75
CA VAL A 195 -8.00 5.47 8.30
C VAL A 195 -8.03 4.23 9.17
N ILE A 196 -8.53 4.35 10.39
CA ILE A 196 -8.68 3.23 11.31
C ILE A 196 -10.11 3.12 11.82
N LYS A 197 -10.51 1.92 12.19
CA LYS A 197 -11.73 1.71 12.96
C LYS A 197 -11.46 2.02 14.41
N ASN A 198 -12.34 2.81 14.99
CA ASN A 198 -12.35 3.10 16.43
C ASN A 198 -13.75 2.77 16.94
N GLN A 199 -13.87 1.64 17.63
CA GLN A 199 -15.13 1.07 18.06
C GLN A 199 -16.11 0.85 16.89
N LEU A 200 -17.16 1.65 16.76
CA LEU A 200 -18.18 1.51 15.72
C LEU A 200 -17.90 2.34 14.46
N ASN A 201 -17.03 3.35 14.54
CA ASN A 201 -16.80 4.31 13.49
C ASN A 201 -15.41 4.19 12.87
N TYR A 202 -15.28 4.64 11.62
CA TYR A 202 -13.99 4.87 10.99
C TYR A 202 -13.57 6.33 11.17
N MET A 203 -12.29 6.53 11.50
CA MET A 203 -11.70 7.86 11.65
C MET A 203 -10.40 7.97 10.84
N PRO A 204 -10.20 9.06 10.10
CA PRO A 204 -8.91 9.36 9.51
C PRO A 204 -7.97 9.86 10.61
N LEU A 205 -6.70 9.44 10.55
CA LEU A 205 -5.63 9.95 11.38
C LEU A 205 -5.05 11.24 10.77
N GLU A 206 -4.12 11.86 11.49
CA GLU A 206 -3.52 13.13 11.06
C GLU A 206 -2.82 13.03 9.69
N VAL A 207 -2.95 14.06 8.86
CA VAL A 207 -2.33 14.13 7.54
C VAL A 207 -0.82 14.24 7.69
N THR A 208 -0.09 13.34 7.05
CA THR A 208 1.37 13.36 7.02
C THR A 208 1.87 13.81 5.65
N GLU A 209 2.77 14.80 5.63
CA GLU A 209 3.56 15.16 4.45
C GLU A 209 4.84 14.33 4.43
N ILE A 210 5.11 13.66 3.30
CA ILE A 210 6.31 12.86 3.07
C ILE A 210 7.26 13.66 2.18
N VAL A 211 8.47 13.90 2.65
CA VAL A 211 9.54 14.52 1.88
C VAL A 211 10.67 13.53 1.71
N SER A 212 10.80 12.97 0.51
CA SER A 212 11.95 12.13 0.18
C SER A 212 13.20 12.99 0.00
N LEU A 213 14.31 12.58 0.62
CA LEU A 213 15.62 13.20 0.41
C LEU A 213 16.26 12.73 -0.91
N ASN A 214 15.81 11.60 -1.43
CA ASN A 214 16.15 11.12 -2.77
C ASN A 214 15.16 11.66 -3.80
N LYS A 215 15.50 11.54 -5.10
CA LYS A 215 14.59 11.93 -6.19
C LYS A 215 13.25 11.18 -6.20
N THR A 216 13.14 10.09 -5.43
CA THR A 216 11.97 9.20 -5.37
C THR A 216 11.78 8.68 -3.93
N TYR A 217 10.52 8.48 -3.53
CA TYR A 217 10.16 7.74 -2.31
C TYR A 217 10.14 6.25 -2.64
N ASP A 218 11.35 5.68 -2.80
CA ASP A 218 11.59 4.28 -3.14
C ASP A 218 11.64 3.38 -1.89
N TYR A 219 11.98 2.10 -2.08
CA TYR A 219 12.13 1.12 -0.99
C TYR A 219 13.09 1.60 0.09
N GLN A 220 14.26 2.15 -0.29
CA GLN A 220 15.24 2.65 0.67
C GLN A 220 14.68 3.85 1.46
N ALA A 221 13.97 4.76 0.79
CA ALA A 221 13.35 5.91 1.44
C ALA A 221 12.22 5.52 2.41
N LYS A 222 11.56 4.37 2.19
CA LYS A 222 10.48 3.85 3.06
C LYS A 222 11.00 3.13 4.30
N TYR A 223 12.11 2.43 4.20
CA TYR A 223 12.55 1.48 5.24
C TYR A 223 13.94 1.77 5.83
N THR A 224 14.64 2.79 5.32
CA THR A 224 15.95 3.20 5.85
C THR A 224 15.85 4.56 6.54
N LYS A 225 16.27 4.61 7.81
CA LYS A 225 16.26 5.84 8.61
C LYS A 225 17.10 6.93 7.92
N GLY A 226 16.53 8.13 7.80
CA GLY A 226 17.22 9.30 7.25
C GLY A 226 17.03 9.54 5.74
N PHE A 227 16.32 8.66 5.00
CA PHE A 227 16.06 8.86 3.57
C PHE A 227 14.74 9.57 3.27
N SER A 228 13.87 9.70 4.26
CA SER A 228 12.66 10.52 4.21
C SER A 228 12.47 11.31 5.49
N LYS A 229 11.79 12.45 5.38
CA LYS A 229 11.31 13.25 6.52
C LYS A 229 9.80 13.27 6.48
N HIS A 230 9.16 13.07 7.62
CA HIS A 230 7.73 13.16 7.79
C HIS A 230 7.38 14.41 8.59
N PHE A 231 6.36 15.16 8.14
CA PHE A 231 5.83 16.28 8.86
C PHE A 231 4.39 15.98 9.25
N ILE A 232 4.12 15.90 10.54
CA ILE A 232 2.81 15.62 11.13
C ILE A 232 2.51 16.74 12.14
N PRO A 233 1.49 17.58 11.90
CA PRO A 233 0.64 17.67 10.70
C PRO A 233 1.40 18.09 9.43
N ALA A 234 0.85 17.75 8.27
CA ALA A 234 1.36 18.19 6.99
C ALA A 234 1.35 19.73 6.86
N ARG A 235 2.35 20.31 6.21
CA ARG A 235 2.50 21.76 5.99
C ARG A 235 1.65 22.23 4.81
N ILE A 236 0.33 22.16 4.97
CA ILE A 236 -0.70 22.54 4.01
C ILE A 236 -1.75 23.43 4.66
N THR A 237 -2.63 24.06 3.86
CA THR A 237 -3.71 24.90 4.41
C THR A 237 -4.74 24.06 5.17
N LYS A 238 -5.45 24.68 6.13
CA LYS A 238 -6.53 24.02 6.88
C LYS A 238 -7.60 23.42 5.98
N GLU A 239 -7.92 24.10 4.88
CA GLU A 239 -8.88 23.61 3.87
C GLU A 239 -8.39 22.31 3.22
N LYS A 240 -7.13 22.27 2.74
CA LYS A 240 -6.54 21.09 2.11
C LYS A 240 -6.38 19.94 3.10
N HIS A 241 -6.05 20.25 4.34
CA HIS A 241 -5.99 19.29 5.43
C HIS A 241 -7.35 18.60 5.62
N LYS A 242 -8.43 19.39 5.82
CA LYS A 242 -9.79 18.87 5.95
C LYS A 242 -10.20 18.03 4.72
N GLN A 243 -9.90 18.53 3.51
CA GLN A 243 -10.18 17.81 2.26
C GLN A 243 -9.48 16.44 2.20
N CYS A 244 -8.20 16.34 2.65
CA CYS A 244 -7.48 15.07 2.72
C CYS A 244 -8.16 14.07 3.66
N LEU A 245 -8.56 14.50 4.85
CA LEU A 245 -9.22 13.64 5.83
C LEU A 245 -10.56 13.12 5.29
N GLU A 246 -11.40 13.99 4.73
CA GLU A 246 -12.70 13.64 4.15
C GLU A 246 -12.55 12.67 2.97
N LEU A 247 -11.62 12.94 2.05
CA LEU A 247 -11.33 12.08 0.92
C LEU A 247 -10.84 10.71 1.37
N SER A 248 -9.97 10.65 2.36
CA SER A 248 -9.44 9.37 2.87
C SER A 248 -10.52 8.49 3.45
N LEU A 249 -11.43 9.07 4.24
CA LEU A 249 -12.57 8.36 4.80
C LEU A 249 -13.55 7.90 3.70
N LYS A 250 -13.84 8.76 2.71
CA LYS A 250 -14.66 8.43 1.55
C LYS A 250 -14.05 7.28 0.76
N ILE A 251 -12.76 7.33 0.45
CA ILE A 251 -12.04 6.31 -0.31
C ILE A 251 -12.02 4.98 0.45
N HIS A 252 -11.72 4.99 1.75
CA HIS A 252 -11.78 3.80 2.60
C HIS A 252 -13.13 3.07 2.47
N LYS A 253 -14.24 3.83 2.52
CA LYS A 253 -15.61 3.29 2.38
C LYS A 253 -15.89 2.77 0.97
N ILE A 254 -15.47 3.48 -0.09
CA ILE A 254 -15.62 3.06 -1.49
C ILE A 254 -14.95 1.70 -1.72
N PHE A 255 -13.73 1.50 -1.21
CA PHE A 255 -13.01 0.23 -1.34
C PHE A 255 -13.49 -0.84 -0.36
N LYS A 256 -14.44 -0.52 0.52
CA LYS A 256 -14.97 -1.43 1.57
C LYS A 256 -13.82 -2.03 2.40
N CYS A 257 -12.80 -1.22 2.69
CA CYS A 257 -11.72 -1.64 3.56
C CYS A 257 -12.24 -1.97 4.96
N ASN A 258 -11.66 -2.98 5.58
CA ASN A 258 -12.01 -3.39 6.93
C ASN A 258 -10.92 -2.99 7.91
N THR A 259 -11.33 -2.43 9.05
CA THR A 259 -10.51 -2.02 10.19
C THR A 259 -9.55 -0.87 9.89
N LEU A 260 -8.74 -0.95 8.84
CA LEU A 260 -7.78 0.10 8.51
C LEU A 260 -7.46 0.14 7.01
N SER A 261 -6.94 1.28 6.58
CA SER A 261 -6.30 1.50 5.28
C SER A 261 -5.38 2.72 5.36
N ARG A 262 -4.53 2.92 4.35
CA ARG A 262 -3.78 4.17 4.15
C ARG A 262 -4.00 4.66 2.73
N VAL A 263 -4.33 5.94 2.59
CA VAL A 263 -4.57 6.57 1.30
C VAL A 263 -3.46 7.57 1.03
N ASP A 264 -2.83 7.45 -0.12
CA ASP A 264 -1.71 8.28 -0.54
C ASP A 264 -2.17 9.25 -1.63
N PHE A 265 -1.77 10.53 -1.50
CA PHE A 265 -2.17 11.64 -2.37
C PHE A 265 -0.97 12.45 -2.84
N ILE A 266 -1.18 13.26 -3.87
CA ILE A 266 -0.30 14.38 -4.23
C ILE A 266 -1.12 15.67 -4.26
N LEU A 267 -0.69 16.68 -3.51
CA LEU A 267 -1.22 18.04 -3.62
C LEU A 267 -0.41 18.79 -4.67
N SER A 268 -1.02 19.05 -5.82
CA SER A 268 -0.37 19.71 -6.95
C SER A 268 0.05 21.15 -6.61
N ASN A 269 1.33 21.47 -6.84
CA ASN A 269 1.84 22.84 -6.67
C ASN A 269 1.24 23.81 -7.70
N ARG A 270 0.89 23.30 -8.90
CA ARG A 270 0.38 24.14 -9.99
C ARG A 270 -1.10 24.42 -9.85
N GLU A 271 -1.89 23.39 -9.57
CA GLU A 271 -3.35 23.48 -9.60
C GLU A 271 -3.97 23.63 -8.21
N ASN A 272 -3.17 23.43 -7.14
CA ASN A 272 -3.64 23.39 -5.76
C ASN A 272 -4.80 22.39 -5.56
N LYS A 273 -4.75 21.26 -6.30
CA LYS A 273 -5.73 20.16 -6.22
C LYS A 273 -5.09 18.90 -5.65
N ILE A 274 -5.89 18.11 -4.93
CA ILE A 274 -5.48 16.84 -4.37
C ILE A 274 -5.80 15.72 -5.35
N TYR A 275 -4.79 14.95 -5.72
CA TYR A 275 -4.90 13.79 -6.61
C TYR A 275 -4.66 12.51 -5.82
N PHE A 276 -5.55 11.54 -5.95
CA PHE A 276 -5.38 10.20 -5.42
C PHE A 276 -4.26 9.48 -6.16
N LEU A 277 -3.33 8.89 -5.43
CA LEU A 277 -2.26 8.05 -5.97
C LEU A 277 -2.57 6.58 -5.82
N GLU A 278 -2.77 6.11 -4.59
CA GLU A 278 -3.08 4.72 -4.27
C GLU A 278 -3.76 4.59 -2.91
N ILE A 279 -4.33 3.42 -2.65
CA ILE A 279 -4.83 3.00 -1.34
C ILE A 279 -4.19 1.67 -0.98
N ASN A 280 -3.73 1.55 0.27
CA ASN A 280 -3.20 0.33 0.84
C ASN A 280 -4.16 -0.18 1.93
N SER A 281 -4.70 -1.40 1.74
CA SER A 281 -5.63 -2.04 2.69
C SER A 281 -4.91 -2.77 3.84
N GLN A 282 -3.57 -2.84 3.80
CA GLN A 282 -2.73 -3.49 4.80
C GLN A 282 -1.42 -2.70 4.95
N PRO A 283 -1.48 -1.45 5.43
CA PRO A 283 -0.29 -0.62 5.61
C PRO A 283 0.69 -1.25 6.60
N GLY A 284 1.97 -0.94 6.43
CA GLY A 284 3.03 -1.42 7.32
C GLY A 284 2.78 -1.08 8.78
N MET A 285 3.15 -1.99 9.66
CA MET A 285 2.95 -1.90 11.11
C MET A 285 4.26 -2.01 11.90
N THR A 286 5.40 -1.70 11.26
CA THR A 286 6.69 -1.56 11.94
C THR A 286 6.78 -0.21 12.66
N LYS A 287 7.75 -0.04 13.55
CA LYS A 287 7.96 1.25 14.26
C LYS A 287 8.22 2.44 13.32
N MET A 288 8.74 2.18 12.12
CA MET A 288 9.04 3.21 11.13
C MET A 288 7.92 3.39 10.10
N SER A 289 6.82 2.66 10.25
CA SER A 289 5.69 2.75 9.33
C SER A 289 4.80 3.94 9.65
N LEU A 290 4.24 4.54 8.60
CA LEU A 290 3.42 5.75 8.67
C LEU A 290 2.17 5.60 9.56
N LEU A 291 1.49 4.43 9.52
CA LEU A 291 0.30 4.22 10.33
C LEU A 291 0.60 4.25 11.85
N PRO A 292 1.60 3.52 12.40
CA PRO A 292 1.98 3.65 13.81
C PRO A 292 2.44 5.06 14.21
N GLU A 293 3.14 5.76 13.31
CA GLU A 293 3.59 7.13 13.54
C GLU A 293 2.39 8.09 13.66
N GLN A 294 1.42 8.02 12.72
CA GLN A 294 0.18 8.79 12.76
C GLN A 294 -0.68 8.45 14.00
N ALA A 295 -0.76 7.16 14.34
CA ALA A 295 -1.49 6.73 15.55
C ALA A 295 -0.89 7.32 16.82
N THR A 296 0.44 7.31 16.93
CA THR A 296 1.17 7.91 18.06
C THR A 296 0.87 9.41 18.17
N PHE A 297 0.91 10.14 17.06
CA PHE A 297 0.57 11.56 17.01
C PHE A 297 -0.88 11.79 17.49
N ASN A 298 -1.83 10.96 17.07
CA ASN A 298 -3.23 10.99 17.51
C ASN A 298 -3.47 10.39 18.92
N LYS A 299 -2.41 10.09 19.68
CA LYS A 299 -2.47 9.50 21.03
C LYS A 299 -3.18 8.14 21.09
N ILE A 300 -3.13 7.38 19.99
CA ILE A 300 -3.71 6.05 19.88
C ILE A 300 -2.60 5.01 20.07
N LYS A 301 -2.82 4.10 21.03
CA LYS A 301 -1.86 3.03 21.33
C LYS A 301 -1.86 1.99 20.20
N PHE A 302 -0.68 1.53 19.82
CA PHE A 302 -0.53 0.50 18.80
C PHE A 302 -1.30 -0.79 19.15
N GLU A 303 -1.31 -1.15 20.44
CA GLU A 303 -2.05 -2.30 20.95
C GLU A 303 -3.56 -2.18 20.70
N SER A 304 -4.12 -0.96 20.73
CA SER A 304 -5.54 -0.73 20.43
C SER A 304 -5.85 -1.02 18.96
N ILE A 305 -4.97 -0.65 18.03
CA ILE A 305 -5.13 -0.95 16.60
C ILE A 305 -5.06 -2.46 16.37
N VAL A 306 -4.10 -3.13 17.00
CA VAL A 306 -3.95 -4.59 16.93
C VAL A 306 -5.19 -5.30 17.47
N TYR A 307 -5.75 -4.81 18.57
CA TYR A 307 -6.97 -5.34 19.17
C TYR A 307 -8.19 -5.16 18.23
N GLU A 308 -8.34 -3.98 17.61
CA GLU A 308 -9.40 -3.74 16.63
C GLU A 308 -9.28 -4.64 15.40
N LEU A 309 -8.07 -4.93 14.93
CA LEU A 309 -7.87 -5.87 13.83
C LEU A 309 -8.36 -7.29 14.17
N ILE A 310 -8.13 -7.75 15.38
CA ILE A 310 -8.60 -9.06 15.85
C ILE A 310 -10.12 -9.08 15.98
N ASN A 311 -10.70 -8.08 16.64
CA ASN A 311 -12.14 -8.02 16.91
C ASN A 311 -12.98 -7.89 15.64
N ASN A 312 -12.41 -7.30 14.59
CA ASN A 312 -13.09 -7.12 13.30
C ASN A 312 -12.67 -8.15 12.25
N SER A 313 -12.00 -9.23 12.64
CA SER A 313 -11.64 -10.33 11.73
C SER A 313 -12.89 -11.01 11.16
N LYS A 314 -12.88 -11.34 9.89
CA LYS A 314 -14.01 -11.93 9.15
C LYS A 314 -13.63 -13.23 8.48
#